data_23a1644d795f65edf390bdceb173fb77
#
_entry.id   23a1644d795f65edf390bdceb173fb77
#
_cell.length_a   1.000
_cell.length_b   1.000
_cell.length_c   1.000
_cell.angle_alpha   90.00
_cell.angle_beta   90.00
_cell.angle_gamma   90.00
#
_symmetry.space_group_name_H-M   'P 1'
#
loop_
_entity.id
_entity.type
_entity.pdbx_description
1 polymer ?
#
loop_
_entity_poly.entity_id
_entity_poly.type
_entity_poly.pdbx_seq_one_letter_code
_entity_poly.pdbx_strand_id
1 'polypeptide(L)'
;MHGRIVECVIPNKESRSYRCPLGVVAVISLWNFSFHLTQRSIAPTLALGNAVVVEPTSDTPVTGGVLIAKVFEEAGLPPDELNVIVGAGSQIGDEFVSHPIPSLISFTGSSIARILLAKRAAVNTSKTLFSSSVVPTHLVLTDADLKLAVHAAVVGKCLQQGQLCMVVNRINIEESIYDEFPPSSLIV
;
A
#
# COMPACT_ATOMS: atom_id res chain seq x y z
N MET A 1 -16.14 8.18 -12.23
CA MET A 1 -16.44 6.81 -11.74
C MET A 1 -17.30 6.10 -12.77
N HIS A 2 -16.91 4.88 -13.18
CA HIS A 2 -17.68 4.14 -14.17
C HIS A 2 -18.64 3.17 -13.47
N GLY A 3 -19.93 3.25 -13.81
CA GLY A 3 -20.93 2.23 -13.49
C GLY A 3 -20.90 1.08 -14.51
N ARG A 4 -21.75 0.11 -14.30
CA ARG A 4 -21.99 -1.00 -15.24
C ARG A 4 -23.48 -1.18 -15.46
N ILE A 5 -23.84 -1.46 -16.72
CA ILE A 5 -25.13 -2.03 -17.05
C ILE A 5 -24.94 -3.53 -17.09
N VAL A 6 -25.73 -4.26 -16.32
CA VAL A 6 -25.67 -5.71 -16.20
C VAL A 6 -26.97 -6.27 -16.79
N GLU A 7 -26.85 -7.25 -17.67
CA GLU A 7 -28.02 -7.95 -18.19
C GLU A 7 -28.80 -8.60 -17.06
N CYS A 8 -30.12 -8.46 -17.14
CA CYS A 8 -31.04 -9.07 -16.18
C CYS A 8 -31.72 -10.28 -16.81
N VAL A 9 -31.79 -11.39 -16.06
CA VAL A 9 -32.51 -12.60 -16.48
C VAL A 9 -34.04 -12.40 -16.64
N ILE A 10 -34.56 -11.28 -16.12
CA ILE A 10 -35.98 -10.93 -16.24
C ILE A 10 -36.15 -10.07 -17.52
N PRO A 11 -36.98 -10.48 -18.47
CA PRO A 11 -37.22 -9.71 -19.67
C PRO A 11 -37.70 -8.29 -19.39
N ASN A 12 -37.23 -7.32 -20.19
CA ASN A 12 -37.55 -5.89 -20.07
C ASN A 12 -37.11 -5.24 -18.73
N LYS A 13 -36.18 -5.83 -18.01
CA LYS A 13 -35.57 -5.24 -16.81
C LYS A 13 -34.10 -4.94 -17.06
N GLU A 14 -33.68 -3.73 -16.74
CA GLU A 14 -32.29 -3.30 -16.78
C GLU A 14 -31.75 -3.18 -15.35
N SER A 15 -30.54 -3.69 -15.12
CA SER A 15 -29.82 -3.56 -13.85
C SER A 15 -28.64 -2.62 -14.04
N ARG A 16 -28.57 -1.57 -13.22
CA ARG A 16 -27.48 -0.57 -13.26
C ARG A 16 -26.73 -0.57 -11.95
N SER A 17 -25.41 -0.66 -12.03
CA SER A 17 -24.51 -0.52 -10.90
C SER A 17 -23.83 0.83 -10.90
N TYR A 18 -23.84 1.51 -9.78
CA TYR A 18 -23.16 2.80 -9.60
C TYR A 18 -22.06 2.66 -8.55
N ARG A 19 -20.96 3.41 -8.73
CA ARG A 19 -19.90 3.53 -7.73
C ARG A 19 -20.03 4.88 -7.05
N CYS A 20 -20.12 4.87 -5.72
CA CYS A 20 -20.20 6.07 -4.90
C CYS A 20 -18.95 6.15 -4.00
N PRO A 21 -18.54 7.37 -3.58
CA PRO A 21 -17.54 7.54 -2.53
C PRO A 21 -17.93 6.80 -1.26
N LEU A 22 -16.94 6.32 -0.53
CA LEU A 22 -17.13 5.66 0.77
C LEU A 22 -17.31 6.67 1.91
N GLY A 23 -16.88 7.92 1.71
CA GLY A 23 -16.83 8.97 2.72
C GLY A 23 -15.41 9.19 3.21
N VAL A 24 -15.12 8.85 4.47
CA VAL A 24 -13.79 9.02 5.07
C VAL A 24 -12.99 7.73 4.98
N VAL A 25 -11.74 7.83 4.53
CA VAL A 25 -10.77 6.73 4.47
C VAL A 25 -9.61 7.02 5.41
N ALA A 26 -9.38 6.12 6.35
CA ALA A 26 -8.22 6.14 7.23
C ALA A 26 -7.01 5.48 6.54
N VAL A 27 -5.86 6.14 6.54
CA VAL A 27 -4.61 5.63 5.92
C VAL A 27 -3.54 5.52 6.98
N ILE A 28 -2.99 4.32 7.14
CA ILE A 28 -1.84 4.04 8.01
C ILE A 28 -0.70 3.53 7.15
N SER A 29 0.45 4.20 7.19
CA SER A 29 1.59 3.88 6.32
C SER A 29 2.88 3.60 7.09
N LEU A 30 3.88 3.05 6.36
CA LEU A 30 5.19 2.67 6.89
C LEU A 30 6.25 3.76 6.69
N TRP A 31 7.36 3.61 7.43
CA TRP A 31 8.51 4.52 7.45
C TRP A 31 9.47 4.34 6.25
N ASN A 32 9.62 3.10 5.77
CA ASN A 32 10.71 2.70 4.87
C ASN A 32 10.60 3.26 3.44
N PHE A 33 9.42 3.60 3.01
CA PHE A 33 9.15 4.24 1.71
C PHE A 33 7.93 5.17 1.85
N SER A 34 7.98 5.99 2.88
CA SER A 34 6.84 6.70 3.47
C SER A 34 6.06 7.55 2.46
N PHE A 35 6.74 8.40 1.67
CA PHE A 35 6.07 9.25 0.68
C PHE A 35 5.25 8.42 -0.32
N HIS A 36 5.87 7.39 -0.93
CA HIS A 36 5.22 6.56 -1.94
C HIS A 36 4.07 5.73 -1.34
N LEU A 37 4.31 5.08 -0.19
CA LEU A 37 3.33 4.19 0.43
C LEU A 37 2.09 4.94 0.91
N THR A 38 2.25 6.17 1.37
CA THR A 38 1.13 7.01 1.77
C THR A 38 0.41 7.55 0.54
N GLN A 39 1.17 8.10 -0.42
CA GLN A 39 0.62 8.72 -1.61
C GLN A 39 -0.23 7.76 -2.47
N ARG A 40 0.18 6.50 -2.60
CA ARG A 40 -0.58 5.49 -3.36
C ARG A 40 -1.98 5.23 -2.80
N SER A 41 -2.22 5.53 -1.51
CA SER A 41 -3.53 5.42 -0.88
C SER A 41 -4.31 6.73 -0.93
N ILE A 42 -3.63 7.87 -0.75
CA ILE A 42 -4.25 9.20 -0.74
C ILE A 42 -4.78 9.57 -2.13
N ALA A 43 -3.92 9.56 -3.14
CA ALA A 43 -4.26 10.10 -4.45
C ALA A 43 -5.51 9.45 -5.10
N PRO A 44 -5.62 8.11 -5.19
CA PRO A 44 -6.82 7.51 -5.74
C PRO A 44 -8.06 7.72 -4.86
N THR A 45 -7.88 7.82 -3.55
CA THR A 45 -8.98 8.04 -2.61
C THR A 45 -9.61 9.42 -2.81
N LEU A 46 -8.79 10.48 -2.86
CA LEU A 46 -9.23 11.84 -3.15
C LEU A 46 -9.82 11.96 -4.56
N ALA A 47 -9.17 11.37 -5.56
CA ALA A 47 -9.66 11.38 -6.95
C ALA A 47 -11.03 10.73 -7.12
N LEU A 48 -11.44 9.87 -6.19
CA LEU A 48 -12.75 9.22 -6.17
C LEU A 48 -13.77 9.95 -5.30
N GLY A 49 -13.44 11.14 -4.78
CA GLY A 49 -14.36 11.98 -4.00
C GLY A 49 -14.53 11.54 -2.54
N ASN A 50 -13.50 10.95 -1.95
CA ASN A 50 -13.48 10.62 -0.53
C ASN A 50 -12.56 11.60 0.21
N ALA A 51 -12.83 11.85 1.48
CA ALA A 51 -11.90 12.51 2.38
C ALA A 51 -10.91 11.49 2.99
N VAL A 52 -9.72 11.95 3.35
CA VAL A 52 -8.65 11.11 3.88
C VAL A 52 -8.17 11.64 5.23
N VAL A 53 -8.00 10.73 6.18
CA VAL A 53 -7.26 10.98 7.42
C VAL A 53 -6.04 10.07 7.43
N VAL A 54 -4.85 10.65 7.58
CA VAL A 54 -3.57 9.91 7.54
C VAL A 54 -2.94 9.86 8.92
N GLU A 55 -2.56 8.67 9.34
CA GLU A 55 -1.62 8.42 10.43
C GLU A 55 -0.28 7.99 9.82
N PRO A 56 0.67 8.91 9.63
CA PRO A 56 2.02 8.53 9.24
C PRO A 56 2.74 7.89 10.41
N THR A 57 3.68 6.98 10.12
CA THR A 57 4.51 6.45 11.19
C THR A 57 5.29 7.55 11.92
N SER A 58 5.49 7.36 13.22
CA SER A 58 6.26 8.30 14.06
C SER A 58 7.72 8.49 13.63
N ASP A 59 8.29 7.54 12.87
CA ASP A 59 9.66 7.63 12.37
C ASP A 59 9.82 8.63 11.22
N THR A 60 8.77 8.80 10.40
CA THR A 60 8.81 9.68 9.21
C THR A 60 7.53 10.51 9.04
N PRO A 61 7.10 11.25 10.08
CA PRO A 61 5.82 11.95 10.05
C PRO A 61 5.77 13.08 9.02
N VAL A 62 6.92 13.72 8.77
CA VAL A 62 7.02 14.84 7.82
C VAL A 62 6.84 14.31 6.39
N THR A 63 7.68 13.38 5.96
CA THR A 63 7.68 12.88 4.57
C THR A 63 6.50 11.94 4.29
N GLY A 64 5.99 11.24 5.31
CA GLY A 64 4.86 10.31 5.18
C GLY A 64 3.48 10.95 5.39
N GLY A 65 3.44 12.21 5.80
CA GLY A 65 2.16 12.87 6.10
C GLY A 65 2.16 14.36 5.81
N VAL A 66 2.83 15.14 6.64
CA VAL A 66 2.75 16.63 6.63
C VAL A 66 3.15 17.23 5.30
N LEU A 67 4.25 16.77 4.70
CA LEU A 67 4.73 17.25 3.40
C LEU A 67 3.72 16.91 2.28
N ILE A 68 3.14 15.73 2.33
CA ILE A 68 2.13 15.31 1.34
C ILE A 68 0.90 16.22 1.43
N ALA A 69 0.40 16.45 2.64
CA ALA A 69 -0.74 17.34 2.85
C ALA A 69 -0.46 18.74 2.32
N LYS A 70 0.75 19.26 2.57
CA LYS A 70 1.16 20.57 2.07
C LYS A 70 1.22 20.65 0.55
N VAL A 71 1.71 19.62 -0.11
CA VAL A 71 1.72 19.55 -1.59
C VAL A 71 0.30 19.56 -2.16
N PHE A 72 -0.63 18.83 -1.54
CA PHE A 72 -2.03 18.87 -1.96
C PHE A 72 -2.71 20.21 -1.69
N GLU A 73 -2.42 20.85 -0.56
CA GLU A 73 -2.91 22.19 -0.23
C GLU A 73 -2.43 23.22 -1.29
N GLU A 74 -1.13 23.23 -1.61
CA GLU A 74 -0.56 24.10 -2.65
C GLU A 74 -1.13 23.80 -4.05
N ALA A 75 -1.52 22.57 -4.31
CA ALA A 75 -2.19 22.17 -5.55
C ALA A 75 -3.68 22.55 -5.60
N GLY A 76 -4.23 23.15 -4.54
CA GLY A 76 -5.60 23.64 -4.47
C GLY A 76 -6.63 22.62 -3.98
N LEU A 77 -6.19 21.60 -3.23
CA LEU A 77 -7.13 20.67 -2.58
C LEU A 77 -7.99 21.49 -1.58
N PRO A 78 -9.32 21.33 -1.59
CA PRO A 78 -10.18 21.98 -0.60
C PRO A 78 -9.80 21.63 0.85
N PRO A 79 -10.04 22.52 1.81
CA PRO A 79 -9.84 22.24 3.22
C PRO A 79 -10.61 20.99 3.67
N ASP A 80 -10.08 20.30 4.67
CA ASP A 80 -10.69 19.14 5.33
C ASP A 80 -10.75 17.85 4.49
N GLU A 81 -10.36 17.88 3.20
CA GLU A 81 -10.31 16.69 2.36
C GLU A 81 -9.12 15.78 2.68
N LEU A 82 -8.00 16.34 3.18
CA LEU A 82 -6.82 15.60 3.61
C LEU A 82 -6.34 16.10 4.97
N ASN A 83 -6.43 15.25 5.98
CA ASN A 83 -6.04 15.54 7.35
C ASN A 83 -4.92 14.60 7.80
N VAL A 84 -3.97 15.10 8.57
CA VAL A 84 -2.83 14.33 9.09
C VAL A 84 -2.83 14.35 10.60
N ILE A 85 -2.83 13.18 11.23
CA ILE A 85 -2.74 13.01 12.68
C ILE A 85 -1.37 12.43 13.00
N VAL A 86 -0.51 13.24 13.63
CA VAL A 86 0.84 12.82 14.02
C VAL A 86 0.85 12.42 15.50
N GLY A 87 1.31 11.19 15.76
CA GLY A 87 1.44 10.68 17.12
C GLY A 87 2.06 9.28 17.14
N ALA A 88 2.25 8.73 18.33
CA ALA A 88 2.69 7.35 18.45
C ALA A 88 1.52 6.40 18.17
N GLY A 89 1.70 5.42 17.31
CA GLY A 89 0.66 4.43 16.98
C GLY A 89 0.13 3.68 18.20
N SER A 90 0.92 3.58 19.28
CA SER A 90 0.48 3.03 20.58
C SER A 90 -0.51 3.93 21.32
N GLN A 91 -0.59 5.21 20.98
CA GLN A 91 -1.46 6.19 21.64
C GLN A 91 -2.72 6.46 20.84
N ILE A 92 -2.59 6.58 19.53
CA ILE A 92 -3.70 6.97 18.65
C ILE A 92 -4.26 5.84 17.79
N GLY A 93 -3.45 4.80 17.51
CA GLY A 93 -3.81 3.76 16.55
C GLY A 93 -5.07 2.99 16.89
N ASP A 94 -5.34 2.76 18.18
CA ASP A 94 -6.53 2.05 18.63
C ASP A 94 -7.81 2.86 18.36
N GLU A 95 -7.81 4.12 18.76
CA GLU A 95 -8.94 5.03 18.53
C GLU A 95 -9.12 5.30 17.03
N PHE A 96 -8.02 5.49 16.31
CA PHE A 96 -8.03 5.72 14.86
C PHE A 96 -8.73 4.61 14.08
N VAL A 97 -8.51 3.36 14.50
CA VAL A 97 -9.04 2.16 13.82
C VAL A 97 -10.46 1.82 14.30
N SER A 98 -10.75 2.05 15.58
CA SER A 98 -12.05 1.75 16.16
C SER A 98 -13.07 2.89 16.03
N HIS A 99 -12.66 4.04 15.49
CA HIS A 99 -13.54 5.18 15.31
C HIS A 99 -14.65 4.88 14.28
N PRO A 100 -15.91 5.26 14.54
CA PRO A 100 -17.05 4.92 13.67
C PRO A 100 -17.09 5.68 12.33
N ILE A 101 -16.36 6.78 12.18
CA ILE A 101 -16.40 7.63 10.97
C ILE A 101 -15.67 7.01 9.78
N PRO A 102 -14.45 6.47 9.90
CA PRO A 102 -13.79 5.89 8.75
C PRO A 102 -14.53 4.65 8.22
N SER A 103 -14.98 4.73 6.98
CA SER A 103 -15.67 3.63 6.29
C SER A 103 -14.71 2.59 5.71
N LEU A 104 -13.45 2.98 5.52
CA LEU A 104 -12.37 2.12 5.02
C LEU A 104 -11.07 2.45 5.75
N ILE A 105 -10.33 1.40 6.11
CA ILE A 105 -8.97 1.52 6.64
C ILE A 105 -8.01 0.93 5.62
N SER A 106 -7.10 1.77 5.11
CA SER A 106 -5.99 1.36 4.23
C SER A 106 -4.73 1.25 5.07
N PHE A 107 -4.27 0.03 5.28
CA PHE A 107 -3.11 -0.27 6.13
C PHE A 107 -1.99 -0.93 5.34
N THR A 108 -0.79 -0.40 5.49
CA THR A 108 0.44 -1.06 5.05
C THR A 108 1.33 -1.27 6.26
N GLY A 109 1.70 -2.52 6.54
CA GLY A 109 2.49 -2.82 7.73
C GLY A 109 2.75 -4.30 7.98
N SER A 110 3.19 -4.62 9.19
CA SER A 110 3.50 -6.00 9.58
C SER A 110 2.26 -6.89 9.67
N SER A 111 2.45 -8.19 9.49
CA SER A 111 1.35 -9.17 9.60
C SER A 111 0.74 -9.21 10.99
N ILE A 112 1.53 -8.98 12.04
CA ILE A 112 1.03 -8.95 13.43
C ILE A 112 0.11 -7.73 13.63
N ALA A 113 0.57 -6.54 13.24
CA ALA A 113 -0.24 -5.32 13.35
C ALA A 113 -1.53 -5.45 12.52
N ARG A 114 -1.45 -6.04 11.30
CA ARG A 114 -2.61 -6.30 10.46
C ARG A 114 -3.69 -7.13 11.15
N ILE A 115 -3.31 -8.21 11.86
CA ILE A 115 -4.26 -9.09 12.57
C ILE A 115 -4.96 -8.33 13.70
N LEU A 116 -4.19 -7.55 14.48
CA LEU A 116 -4.75 -6.73 15.55
C LEU A 116 -5.71 -5.68 15.01
N LEU A 117 -5.33 -5.00 13.94
CA LEU A 117 -6.10 -3.99 13.25
C LEU A 117 -7.42 -4.55 12.69
N ALA A 118 -7.36 -5.72 12.04
CA ALA A 118 -8.54 -6.40 11.52
C ALA A 118 -9.55 -6.73 12.63
N LYS A 119 -9.07 -7.22 13.77
CA LYS A 119 -9.93 -7.52 14.94
C LYS A 119 -10.65 -6.26 15.44
N ARG A 120 -9.98 -5.14 15.49
CA ARG A 120 -10.54 -3.86 15.97
C ARG A 120 -11.48 -3.22 14.95
N ALA A 121 -11.10 -3.18 13.69
CA ALA A 121 -11.95 -2.67 12.61
C ALA A 121 -13.28 -3.43 12.48
N ALA A 122 -13.29 -4.71 12.82
CA ALA A 122 -14.49 -5.55 12.79
C ALA A 122 -15.58 -5.09 13.78
N VAL A 123 -15.22 -4.37 14.85
CA VAL A 123 -16.18 -3.86 15.84
C VAL A 123 -17.15 -2.87 15.18
N ASN A 124 -16.66 -2.02 14.29
CA ASN A 124 -17.45 -1.00 13.60
C ASN A 124 -17.83 -1.38 12.16
N THR A 125 -17.65 -2.65 11.78
CA THR A 125 -17.91 -3.12 10.42
C THR A 125 -17.16 -2.36 9.31
N SER A 126 -16.06 -1.68 9.67
CA SER A 126 -15.23 -0.94 8.71
C SER A 126 -14.58 -1.89 7.71
N LYS A 127 -14.56 -1.50 6.46
CA LYS A 127 -13.83 -2.21 5.43
C LYS A 127 -12.33 -2.05 5.64
N THR A 128 -11.56 -3.08 5.32
CA THR A 128 -10.11 -3.03 5.49
C THR A 128 -9.41 -3.42 4.19
N LEU A 129 -8.41 -2.63 3.82
CA LEU A 129 -7.49 -2.91 2.73
C LEU A 129 -6.10 -3.11 3.32
N PHE A 130 -5.57 -4.32 3.23
CA PHE A 130 -4.28 -4.64 3.80
C PHE A 130 -3.22 -4.89 2.73
N SER A 131 -2.05 -4.27 2.93
CA SER A 131 -0.82 -4.63 2.23
C SER A 131 0.19 -5.11 3.27
N SER A 132 0.66 -6.34 3.13
CA SER A 132 1.66 -6.93 4.03
C SER A 132 2.85 -7.46 3.24
N SER A 133 3.91 -7.76 3.96
CA SER A 133 5.13 -8.33 3.38
C SER A 133 4.86 -9.64 2.66
N VAL A 134 5.50 -9.80 1.52
CA VAL A 134 5.59 -11.03 0.73
C VAL A 134 7.05 -11.49 0.72
N VAL A 135 7.34 -12.65 0.18
CA VAL A 135 8.71 -13.09 -0.11
C VAL A 135 8.92 -12.97 -1.62
N PRO A 136 9.37 -11.82 -2.12
CA PRO A 136 9.61 -11.63 -3.54
C PRO A 136 10.70 -12.57 -4.02
N THR A 137 10.41 -13.26 -5.11
CA THR A 137 11.32 -14.23 -5.72
C THR A 137 11.69 -13.76 -7.12
N HIS A 138 12.97 -13.76 -7.43
CA HIS A 138 13.50 -13.56 -8.77
C HIS A 138 13.69 -14.94 -9.41
N LEU A 139 13.13 -15.15 -10.59
CA LEU A 139 13.24 -16.40 -11.34
C LEU A 139 14.15 -16.17 -12.56
N VAL A 140 15.18 -16.99 -12.71
CA VAL A 140 16.12 -16.93 -13.82
C VAL A 140 16.04 -18.24 -14.61
N LEU A 141 15.59 -18.14 -15.86
CA LEU A 141 15.39 -19.26 -16.78
C LEU A 141 16.58 -19.36 -17.76
N THR A 142 16.69 -20.48 -18.46
CA THR A 142 17.78 -20.78 -19.41
C THR A 142 17.91 -19.78 -20.54
N ASP A 143 16.87 -19.12 -20.94
CA ASP A 143 16.85 -18.11 -22.01
C ASP A 143 17.13 -16.67 -21.51
N ALA A 144 17.44 -16.50 -20.20
CA ALA A 144 17.70 -15.20 -19.63
C ALA A 144 19.07 -14.64 -20.02
N ASP A 145 19.16 -13.32 -20.22
CA ASP A 145 20.44 -12.60 -20.21
C ASP A 145 20.98 -12.57 -18.78
N LEU A 146 22.01 -13.39 -18.50
CA LEU A 146 22.57 -13.53 -17.15
C LEU A 146 23.12 -12.23 -16.59
N LYS A 147 23.72 -11.36 -17.43
CA LYS A 147 24.24 -10.06 -16.95
C LYS A 147 23.12 -9.15 -16.51
N LEU A 148 22.05 -9.11 -17.28
CA LEU A 148 20.85 -8.34 -16.93
C LEU A 148 20.17 -8.93 -15.69
N ALA A 149 20.07 -10.26 -15.59
CA ALA A 149 19.47 -10.95 -14.45
C ALA A 149 20.22 -10.66 -13.15
N VAL A 150 21.56 -10.71 -13.16
CA VAL A 150 22.41 -10.33 -12.01
C VAL A 150 22.21 -8.87 -11.64
N HIS A 151 22.25 -7.96 -12.62
CA HIS A 151 22.04 -6.54 -12.36
C HIS A 151 20.65 -6.28 -11.74
N ALA A 152 19.62 -6.89 -12.28
CA ALA A 152 18.25 -6.79 -11.75
C ALA A 152 18.14 -7.36 -10.33
N ALA A 153 18.82 -8.48 -10.03
CA ALA A 153 18.84 -9.06 -8.69
C ALA A 153 19.54 -8.14 -7.68
N VAL A 154 20.69 -7.56 -8.03
CA VAL A 154 21.43 -6.62 -7.19
C VAL A 154 20.60 -5.35 -6.93
N VAL A 155 20.10 -4.71 -7.99
CA VAL A 155 19.25 -3.52 -7.84
C VAL A 155 18.00 -3.85 -7.04
N GLY A 156 17.33 -4.97 -7.34
CA GLY A 156 16.13 -5.40 -6.63
C GLY A 156 16.37 -5.75 -5.16
N LYS A 157 17.59 -6.14 -4.78
CA LYS A 157 17.96 -6.41 -3.39
C LYS A 157 18.38 -5.15 -2.65
N CYS A 158 19.18 -4.30 -3.28
CA CYS A 158 19.85 -3.16 -2.61
C CYS A 158 19.02 -1.87 -2.64
N LEU A 159 17.91 -1.86 -3.37
CA LEU A 159 17.03 -0.69 -3.42
C LEU A 159 16.61 -0.28 -2.00
N GLN A 160 16.77 1.00 -1.67
CA GLN A 160 16.51 1.57 -0.35
C GLN A 160 17.24 0.79 0.77
N GLN A 161 18.51 0.38 0.52
CA GLN A 161 19.34 -0.39 1.46
C GLN A 161 18.71 -1.74 1.86
N GLY A 162 17.91 -2.33 0.97
CA GLY A 162 17.19 -3.57 1.25
C GLY A 162 15.99 -3.45 2.19
N GLN A 163 15.56 -2.22 2.50
CA GLN A 163 14.50 -1.96 3.50
C GLN A 163 13.09 -1.85 2.88
N LEU A 164 12.88 -2.41 1.71
CA LEU A 164 11.57 -2.47 1.07
C LEU A 164 10.92 -3.85 1.21
N CYS A 165 9.60 -3.88 1.32
CA CYS A 165 8.84 -5.13 1.37
C CYS A 165 8.94 -5.95 0.07
N MET A 166 9.29 -5.31 -1.04
CA MET A 166 9.41 -5.90 -2.38
C MET A 166 10.84 -6.19 -2.82
N VAL A 167 11.84 -6.08 -1.92
CA VAL A 167 13.22 -6.44 -2.28
C VAL A 167 13.35 -7.94 -2.56
N VAL A 168 14.19 -8.29 -3.52
CA VAL A 168 14.46 -9.68 -3.86
C VAL A 168 15.04 -10.40 -2.65
N ASN A 169 14.30 -11.38 -2.11
CA ASN A 169 14.71 -12.18 -0.97
C ASN A 169 15.14 -13.60 -1.36
N ARG A 170 14.75 -14.03 -2.54
CA ARG A 170 15.09 -15.35 -3.08
C ARG A 170 15.35 -15.24 -4.58
N ILE A 171 16.37 -15.94 -5.05
CA ILE A 171 16.67 -16.11 -6.47
C ILE A 171 16.57 -17.60 -6.76
N ASN A 172 15.68 -17.99 -7.63
CA ASN A 172 15.56 -19.34 -8.13
C ASN A 172 16.16 -19.36 -9.53
N ILE A 173 17.16 -20.21 -9.74
CA ILE A 173 17.90 -20.32 -10.98
C ILE A 173 17.66 -21.73 -11.52
N GLU A 174 17.40 -21.83 -12.81
CA GLU A 174 17.26 -23.11 -13.48
C GLU A 174 18.58 -23.89 -13.42
N GLU A 175 18.53 -25.20 -13.12
CA GLU A 175 19.68 -26.03 -12.81
C GLU A 175 20.75 -25.99 -13.92
N SER A 176 20.31 -25.94 -15.18
CA SER A 176 21.21 -25.95 -16.36
C SER A 176 22.14 -24.73 -16.46
N ILE A 177 21.78 -23.60 -15.82
CA ILE A 177 22.57 -22.35 -15.84
C ILE A 177 23.04 -21.94 -14.45
N TYR A 178 22.84 -22.80 -13.46
CA TYR A 178 23.13 -22.46 -12.05
C TYR A 178 24.61 -22.12 -11.84
N ASP A 179 25.53 -22.88 -12.42
CA ASP A 179 26.97 -22.66 -12.28
C ASP A 179 27.48 -21.43 -13.03
N GLU A 180 26.75 -20.96 -14.04
CA GLU A 180 27.06 -19.75 -14.80
C GLU A 180 26.59 -18.48 -14.10
N PHE A 181 25.63 -18.61 -13.21
CA PHE A 181 25.13 -17.47 -12.42
C PHE A 181 26.14 -17.15 -11.28
N PRO A 182 26.57 -15.89 -11.13
CA PRO A 182 27.57 -15.54 -10.12
C PRO A 182 27.12 -15.95 -8.70
N PRO A 183 28.04 -16.45 -7.88
CA PRO A 183 27.72 -16.92 -6.54
C PRO A 183 27.10 -15.79 -5.69
N SER A 184 26.23 -16.20 -4.78
CA SER A 184 25.45 -15.33 -3.88
C SER A 184 26.28 -14.36 -3.00
N SER A 185 27.60 -14.55 -2.93
CA SER A 185 28.55 -13.64 -2.26
C SER A 185 28.67 -12.25 -2.91
N LEU A 186 28.15 -12.08 -4.15
CA LEU A 186 28.09 -10.79 -4.83
C LEU A 186 26.71 -10.09 -4.61
N ILE A 187 25.77 -10.75 -3.97
CA ILE A 187 24.42 -10.25 -3.69
C ILE A 187 24.30 -10.11 -2.17
N VAL A 188 24.85 -9.05 -1.64
CA VAL A 188 24.77 -8.71 -0.21
C VAL A 188 23.47 -7.95 0.08
#